data_319fb7371a5e5973bf746770cd9a862c
#
_entry.id   319fb7371a5e5973bf746770cd9a862c
#
_cell.length_a   1.000
_cell.length_b   1.000
_cell.length_c   1.000
_cell.angle_alpha   90.00
_cell.angle_beta   90.00
_cell.angle_gamma   90.00
#
_symmetry.space_group_name_H-M   'P 1'
#
loop_
_entity.id
_entity.type
_entity.pdbx_description
1 polymer ?
#
loop_
_entity_poly.entity_id
_entity_poly.type
_entity_poly.pdbx_seq_one_letter_code
_entity_poly.pdbx_strand_id
1 'polypeptide(L)'
;LIVGLTIVNIFGVNVSKFVNNLITISKLVPLALFIAIGIFFINGANFTPVFPQDTYVDGSFAQAAVLLFFAYTGFEVIAIAAEDMKNPKKNLPRAIIMCMLLVSVLYMAILAVSIGVLGSDLANTKAPVQDAFNVIVGPIGMYVVLVGTLISMGGINFAEAYYAPRVATSMAEDGMLPSALAKRNRYNAPYVAA
;
A
#
# COMPACT_ATOMS: atom_id res chain seq x y z
N LEU A 1 -14.16 9.72 -10.45
CA LEU A 1 -13.25 9.55 -9.31
C LEU A 1 -12.05 10.50 -9.44
N ILE A 2 -11.23 10.39 -10.50
CA ILE A 2 -10.00 11.18 -10.71
C ILE A 2 -10.27 12.69 -10.59
N VAL A 3 -11.27 13.24 -11.29
CA VAL A 3 -11.63 14.65 -11.23
C VAL A 3 -11.94 15.11 -9.80
N GLY A 4 -12.69 14.31 -9.04
CA GLY A 4 -12.98 14.61 -7.63
C GLY A 4 -11.70 14.64 -6.76
N LEU A 5 -10.78 13.72 -7.00
CA LEU A 5 -9.51 13.64 -6.28
C LEU A 5 -8.59 14.81 -6.63
N THR A 6 -8.55 15.21 -7.90
CA THR A 6 -7.82 16.39 -8.37
C THR A 6 -8.35 17.66 -7.69
N ILE A 7 -9.67 17.83 -7.60
CA ILE A 7 -10.29 18.96 -6.91
C ILE A 7 -9.84 19.01 -5.45
N VAL A 8 -9.86 17.88 -4.72
CA VAL A 8 -9.40 17.83 -3.31
C VAL A 8 -7.93 18.25 -3.21
N ASN A 9 -7.08 17.82 -4.14
CA ASN A 9 -5.66 18.18 -4.13
C ASN A 9 -5.40 19.68 -4.42
N ILE A 10 -6.25 20.32 -5.21
CA ILE A 10 -6.17 21.77 -5.49
C ILE A 10 -6.47 22.62 -4.24
N PHE A 11 -7.26 22.11 -3.28
CA PHE A 11 -7.53 22.79 -2.00
C PHE A 11 -6.32 22.81 -1.04
N GLY A 12 -5.24 22.17 -1.40
CA GLY A 12 -3.94 22.33 -0.76
C GLY A 12 -3.46 21.16 0.08
N VAL A 13 -2.19 21.27 0.47
CA VAL A 13 -1.40 20.20 1.13
C VAL A 13 -2.04 19.71 2.43
N ASN A 14 -2.64 20.60 3.23
CA ASN A 14 -3.20 20.20 4.53
C ASN A 14 -4.45 19.32 4.40
N VAL A 15 -5.35 19.64 3.44
CA VAL A 15 -6.53 18.83 3.15
C VAL A 15 -6.10 17.46 2.61
N SER A 16 -5.16 17.45 1.67
CA SER A 16 -4.60 16.23 1.10
C SER A 16 -3.94 15.35 2.16
N LYS A 17 -3.19 15.92 3.10
CA LYS A 17 -2.58 15.19 4.23
C LYS A 17 -3.62 14.54 5.14
N PHE A 18 -4.68 15.28 5.48
CA PHE A 18 -5.76 14.75 6.32
C PHE A 18 -6.46 13.56 5.64
N VAL A 19 -6.85 13.71 4.37
CA VAL A 19 -7.51 12.66 3.60
C VAL A 19 -6.59 11.44 3.44
N ASN A 20 -5.31 11.66 3.12
CA ASN A 20 -4.34 10.57 3.00
C ASN A 20 -4.13 9.81 4.32
N ASN A 21 -4.07 10.50 5.45
CA ASN A 21 -3.97 9.86 6.76
C ASN A 21 -5.22 9.03 7.07
N LEU A 22 -6.42 9.57 6.79
CA LEU A 22 -7.67 8.84 6.98
C LEU A 22 -7.71 7.56 6.15
N ILE A 23 -7.37 7.65 4.86
CA ILE A 23 -7.27 6.50 3.95
C ILE A 23 -6.25 5.49 4.48
N THR A 24 -5.09 5.96 4.93
CA THR A 24 -4.02 5.08 5.45
C THR A 24 -4.47 4.32 6.69
N ILE A 25 -5.11 4.97 7.65
CA ILE A 25 -5.67 4.31 8.83
C ILE A 25 -6.74 3.30 8.40
N SER A 26 -7.67 3.71 7.54
CA SER A 26 -8.78 2.87 7.09
C SER A 26 -8.34 1.60 6.37
N LYS A 27 -7.24 1.63 5.61
CA LYS A 27 -6.70 0.42 4.96
C LYS A 27 -5.87 -0.46 5.90
N LEU A 28 -5.24 0.11 6.94
CA LEU A 28 -4.45 -0.66 7.91
C LEU A 28 -5.33 -1.38 8.94
N VAL A 29 -6.48 -0.81 9.31
CA VAL A 29 -7.39 -1.40 10.31
C VAL A 29 -7.84 -2.81 9.93
N PRO A 30 -8.36 -3.11 8.73
CA PRO A 30 -8.73 -4.48 8.35
C PRO A 30 -7.57 -5.47 8.41
N LEU A 31 -6.38 -5.05 8.00
CA LEU A 31 -5.18 -5.90 8.04
C LEU A 31 -4.73 -6.17 9.47
N ALA A 32 -4.76 -5.14 10.32
CA ALA A 32 -4.43 -5.30 11.74
C ALA A 32 -5.44 -6.21 12.46
N LEU A 33 -6.73 -6.07 12.16
CA LEU A 33 -7.77 -6.96 12.69
C LEU A 33 -7.57 -8.40 12.19
N PHE A 34 -7.28 -8.58 10.91
CA PHE A 34 -6.98 -9.88 10.34
C PHE A 34 -5.82 -10.56 11.05
N ILE A 35 -4.71 -9.85 11.29
CA ILE A 35 -3.54 -10.39 11.99
C ILE A 35 -3.89 -10.67 13.47
N ALA A 36 -4.47 -9.70 14.17
CA ALA A 36 -4.74 -9.80 15.60
C ALA A 36 -5.70 -10.95 15.96
N ILE A 37 -6.71 -11.17 15.12
CA ILE A 37 -7.66 -12.27 15.32
C ILE A 37 -7.10 -13.56 14.74
N GLY A 38 -6.53 -13.51 13.54
CA GLY A 38 -6.09 -14.67 12.79
C GLY A 38 -4.95 -15.45 13.45
N ILE A 39 -4.11 -14.79 14.24
CA ILE A 39 -3.02 -15.46 14.96
C ILE A 39 -3.52 -16.58 15.90
N PHE A 40 -4.74 -16.45 16.42
CA PHE A 40 -5.35 -17.45 17.29
C PHE A 40 -5.93 -18.65 16.54
N PHE A 41 -6.06 -18.54 15.21
CA PHE A 41 -6.62 -19.59 14.34
C PHE A 41 -5.55 -20.29 13.50
N ILE A 42 -4.29 -19.99 13.74
CA ILE A 42 -3.18 -20.62 13.04
C ILE A 42 -3.11 -22.12 13.42
N ASN A 43 -3.17 -22.99 12.42
CA ASN A 43 -2.88 -24.39 12.57
C ASN A 43 -1.42 -24.66 12.20
N GLY A 44 -0.60 -25.07 13.17
CA GLY A 44 0.81 -25.35 12.95
C GLY A 44 1.10 -26.47 11.93
N ALA A 45 0.17 -27.41 11.75
CA ALA A 45 0.30 -28.47 10.75
C ALA A 45 0.34 -27.93 9.30
N ASN A 46 -0.25 -26.75 9.05
CA ASN A 46 -0.26 -26.14 7.72
C ASN A 46 1.12 -25.60 7.26
N PHE A 47 2.10 -25.56 8.16
CA PHE A 47 3.49 -25.18 7.84
C PHE A 47 4.38 -26.37 7.48
N THR A 48 3.85 -27.58 7.51
CA THR A 48 4.60 -28.80 7.23
C THR A 48 3.95 -29.62 6.11
N PRO A 49 4.74 -30.08 5.12
CA PRO A 49 6.18 -29.85 4.92
C PRO A 49 6.44 -28.46 4.35
N VAL A 50 7.52 -27.80 4.76
CA VAL A 50 7.92 -26.45 4.27
C VAL A 50 8.23 -26.50 2.76
N PHE A 51 8.76 -27.61 2.27
CA PHE A 51 9.02 -27.88 0.85
C PHE A 51 8.36 -29.21 0.48
N PRO A 52 7.13 -29.21 -0.03
CA PRO A 52 6.51 -30.44 -0.52
C PRO A 52 7.25 -30.94 -1.77
N GLN A 53 7.82 -32.13 -1.68
CA GLN A 53 8.70 -32.68 -2.72
C GLN A 53 7.98 -32.90 -4.05
N ASP A 54 6.70 -33.22 -4.02
CA ASP A 54 5.92 -33.58 -5.20
C ASP A 54 5.22 -32.38 -5.89
N THR A 55 5.22 -31.21 -5.27
CA THR A 55 4.51 -30.02 -5.78
C THR A 55 5.44 -28.84 -6.07
N TYR A 56 6.75 -29.00 -5.81
CA TYR A 56 7.71 -27.94 -6.10
C TYR A 56 7.94 -27.87 -7.61
N VAL A 57 7.55 -26.74 -8.20
CA VAL A 57 7.81 -26.44 -9.61
C VAL A 57 9.10 -25.64 -9.69
N ASP A 58 10.02 -26.07 -10.55
CA ASP A 58 11.26 -25.35 -10.81
C ASP A 58 10.96 -23.90 -11.23
N GLY A 59 11.63 -22.96 -10.56
CA GLY A 59 11.42 -21.52 -10.78
C GLY A 59 10.30 -20.88 -9.95
N SER A 60 9.49 -21.64 -9.20
CA SER A 60 8.41 -21.07 -8.36
C SER A 60 8.94 -20.11 -7.29
N PHE A 61 10.11 -20.38 -6.73
CA PHE A 61 10.78 -19.48 -5.80
C PHE A 61 11.17 -18.15 -6.46
N ALA A 62 11.71 -18.18 -7.67
CA ALA A 62 12.06 -16.98 -8.42
C ALA A 62 10.82 -16.14 -8.77
N GLN A 63 9.73 -16.80 -9.18
CA GLN A 63 8.45 -16.12 -9.42
C GLN A 63 7.90 -15.47 -8.15
N ALA A 64 7.93 -16.17 -7.02
CA ALA A 64 7.51 -15.62 -5.74
C ALA A 64 8.37 -14.41 -5.33
N ALA A 65 9.70 -14.50 -5.53
CA ALA A 65 10.61 -13.39 -5.25
C ALA A 65 10.31 -12.15 -6.10
N VAL A 66 10.01 -12.32 -7.39
CA VAL A 66 9.62 -11.23 -8.30
C VAL A 66 8.29 -10.59 -7.85
N LEU A 67 7.30 -11.40 -7.47
CA LEU A 67 6.02 -10.90 -6.98
C LEU A 67 6.18 -10.13 -5.66
N LEU A 68 7.00 -10.65 -4.73
CA LEU A 68 7.33 -9.94 -3.49
C LEU A 68 8.07 -8.65 -3.75
N PHE A 69 9.03 -8.63 -4.68
CA PHE A 69 9.72 -7.39 -5.07
C PHE A 69 8.73 -6.34 -5.57
N PHE A 70 7.77 -6.73 -6.42
CA PHE A 70 6.71 -5.84 -6.88
C PHE A 70 5.84 -5.31 -5.73
N ALA A 71 5.55 -6.14 -4.73
CA ALA A 71 4.78 -5.73 -3.56
C ALA A 71 5.48 -4.66 -2.68
N TYR A 72 6.80 -4.52 -2.83
CA TYR A 72 7.58 -3.49 -2.15
C TYR A 72 7.76 -2.21 -2.97
N THR A 73 7.32 -2.14 -4.22
CA THR A 73 7.39 -0.91 -5.02
C THR A 73 6.49 0.19 -4.44
N GLY A 74 6.83 1.45 -4.74
CA GLY A 74 6.08 2.62 -4.28
C GLY A 74 6.74 3.37 -3.11
N PHE A 75 7.73 2.81 -2.42
CA PHE A 75 8.45 3.50 -1.35
C PHE A 75 9.26 4.70 -1.88
N GLU A 76 9.67 4.67 -3.14
CA GLU A 76 10.41 5.74 -3.82
C GLU A 76 9.62 7.06 -3.89
N VAL A 77 8.28 6.96 -3.86
CA VAL A 77 7.38 8.13 -3.86
C VAL A 77 7.53 8.97 -2.58
N ILE A 78 8.06 8.41 -1.50
CA ILE A 78 8.36 9.16 -0.26
C ILE A 78 9.35 10.30 -0.56
N ALA A 79 10.25 10.13 -1.52
CA ALA A 79 11.21 11.15 -1.92
C ALA A 79 10.52 12.43 -2.47
N ILE A 80 9.40 12.28 -3.16
CA ILE A 80 8.60 13.42 -3.68
C ILE A 80 7.99 14.24 -2.54
N ALA A 81 7.59 13.57 -1.45
CA ALA A 81 7.08 14.24 -0.27
C ALA A 81 8.16 14.95 0.55
N ALA A 82 9.44 14.76 0.23
CA ALA A 82 10.53 15.41 0.94
C ALA A 82 10.51 16.94 0.84
N GLU A 83 9.94 17.49 -0.24
CA GLU A 83 9.75 18.93 -0.42
C GLU A 83 8.89 19.54 0.69
N ASP A 84 7.87 18.81 1.16
CA ASP A 84 6.96 19.21 2.24
C ASP A 84 7.43 18.78 3.64
N MET A 85 8.59 18.14 3.75
CA MET A 85 9.08 17.51 4.97
C MET A 85 9.96 18.45 5.79
N LYS A 86 9.76 18.50 7.12
CA LYS A 86 10.68 19.19 8.04
C LYS A 86 11.98 18.38 8.15
N ASN A 87 13.12 19.05 7.98
CA ASN A 87 14.46 18.44 8.04
C ASN A 87 14.60 17.18 7.16
N PRO A 88 14.39 17.28 5.82
CA PRO A 88 14.30 16.12 4.93
C PRO A 88 15.55 15.26 4.96
N LYS A 89 16.75 15.85 5.05
CA LYS A 89 18.03 15.11 5.12
C LYS A 89 18.08 14.05 6.24
N LYS A 90 17.39 14.30 7.36
CA LYS A 90 17.35 13.39 8.52
C LYS A 90 16.08 12.51 8.52
N ASN A 91 14.94 13.09 8.17
CA ASN A 91 13.67 12.42 8.32
C ASN A 91 13.33 11.51 7.13
N LEU A 92 13.78 11.84 5.91
CA LEU A 92 13.53 11.01 4.74
C LEU A 92 14.16 9.60 4.86
N PRO A 93 15.47 9.44 5.15
CA PRO A 93 16.04 8.10 5.30
C PRO A 93 15.38 7.29 6.43
N ARG A 94 15.04 7.95 7.54
CA ARG A 94 14.34 7.30 8.66
C ARG A 94 12.95 6.84 8.27
N ALA A 95 12.19 7.67 7.56
CA ALA A 95 10.86 7.33 7.08
C ALA A 95 10.89 6.12 6.15
N ILE A 96 11.85 6.07 5.21
CA ILE A 96 12.02 4.93 4.31
C ILE A 96 12.32 3.66 5.09
N ILE A 97 13.31 3.68 5.98
CA ILE A 97 13.71 2.49 6.76
C ILE A 97 12.56 2.00 7.63
N MET A 98 11.89 2.91 8.36
CA MET A 98 10.76 2.54 9.22
C MET A 98 9.58 2.00 8.42
N CYS A 99 9.28 2.60 7.27
CA CYS A 99 8.23 2.13 6.38
C CYS A 99 8.52 0.71 5.88
N MET A 100 9.73 0.47 5.37
CA MET A 100 10.16 -0.83 4.86
C MET A 100 10.12 -1.91 5.94
N LEU A 101 10.60 -1.61 7.15
CA LEU A 101 10.55 -2.55 8.27
C LEU A 101 9.09 -2.87 8.67
N LEU A 102 8.25 -1.84 8.80
CA LEU A 102 6.84 -2.03 9.15
C LEU A 102 6.11 -2.87 8.12
N VAL A 103 6.29 -2.56 6.83
CA VAL A 103 5.66 -3.30 5.72
C VAL A 103 6.16 -4.75 5.69
N SER A 104 7.45 -4.99 5.91
CA SER A 104 8.01 -6.35 5.97
C SER A 104 7.37 -7.17 7.10
N VAL A 105 7.25 -6.60 8.29
CA VAL A 105 6.61 -7.28 9.43
C VAL A 105 5.13 -7.56 9.14
N LEU A 106 4.41 -6.58 8.58
CA LEU A 106 3.00 -6.76 8.20
C LEU A 106 2.84 -7.86 7.15
N TYR A 107 3.66 -7.88 6.09
CA TYR A 107 3.58 -8.90 5.04
C TYR A 107 3.88 -10.29 5.59
N MET A 108 4.91 -10.44 6.42
CA MET A 108 5.22 -11.72 7.07
C MET A 108 4.05 -12.18 7.96
N ALA A 109 3.46 -11.29 8.75
CA ALA A 109 2.33 -11.63 9.61
C ALA A 109 1.08 -12.03 8.80
N ILE A 110 0.76 -11.29 7.72
CA ILE A 110 -0.37 -11.61 6.84
C ILE A 110 -0.17 -12.97 6.18
N LEU A 111 1.02 -13.25 5.64
CA LEU A 111 1.34 -14.52 5.01
C LEU A 111 1.28 -15.66 6.03
N ALA A 112 1.86 -15.49 7.22
CA ALA A 112 1.81 -16.50 8.27
C ALA A 112 0.38 -16.84 8.67
N VAL A 113 -0.48 -15.85 8.87
CA VAL A 113 -1.90 -16.08 9.18
C VAL A 113 -2.61 -16.76 8.01
N SER A 114 -2.39 -16.29 6.78
CA SER A 114 -3.04 -16.87 5.59
C SER A 114 -2.65 -18.34 5.39
N ILE A 115 -1.36 -18.67 5.50
CA ILE A 115 -0.86 -20.06 5.42
C ILE A 115 -1.41 -20.89 6.57
N GLY A 116 -1.33 -20.37 7.79
CA GLY A 116 -1.76 -21.08 8.99
C GLY A 116 -3.26 -21.38 9.01
N VAL A 117 -4.09 -20.56 8.38
CA VAL A 117 -5.55 -20.73 8.34
C VAL A 117 -5.98 -21.56 7.14
N LEU A 118 -5.48 -21.27 5.94
CA LEU A 118 -5.93 -21.91 4.69
C LEU A 118 -5.15 -23.17 4.33
N GLY A 119 -3.89 -23.30 4.78
CA GLY A 119 -3.06 -24.45 4.41
C GLY A 119 -2.96 -24.64 2.89
N SER A 120 -3.29 -25.86 2.41
CA SER A 120 -3.27 -26.21 0.98
C SER A 120 -4.27 -25.42 0.13
N ASP A 121 -5.38 -24.94 0.71
CA ASP A 121 -6.40 -24.18 -0.01
C ASP A 121 -5.89 -22.81 -0.45
N LEU A 122 -4.80 -22.34 0.16
CA LEU A 122 -4.13 -21.09 -0.24
C LEU A 122 -3.72 -21.09 -1.72
N ALA A 123 -3.34 -22.23 -2.26
CA ALA A 123 -2.94 -22.33 -3.68
C ALA A 123 -4.10 -22.13 -4.67
N ASN A 124 -5.33 -22.36 -4.22
CA ASN A 124 -6.53 -22.31 -5.04
C ASN A 124 -7.30 -20.98 -4.94
N THR A 125 -6.92 -20.11 -4.00
CA THR A 125 -7.62 -18.84 -3.79
C THR A 125 -7.02 -17.70 -4.62
N LYS A 126 -7.88 -16.78 -5.07
CA LYS A 126 -7.49 -15.51 -5.71
C LYS A 126 -7.48 -14.32 -4.74
N ALA A 127 -8.02 -14.51 -3.54
CA ALA A 127 -8.15 -13.47 -2.51
C ALA A 127 -7.79 -14.01 -1.12
N PRO A 128 -6.50 -14.39 -0.88
CA PRO A 128 -6.09 -15.14 0.30
C PRO A 128 -6.52 -14.53 1.65
N VAL A 129 -6.34 -13.23 1.81
CA VAL A 129 -6.70 -12.53 3.06
C VAL A 129 -8.21 -12.55 3.29
N GLN A 130 -8.98 -12.35 2.22
CA GLN A 130 -10.45 -12.34 2.28
C GLN A 130 -10.98 -13.72 2.64
N ASP A 131 -10.48 -14.76 1.98
CA ASP A 131 -10.90 -16.13 2.20
C ASP A 131 -10.48 -16.64 3.58
N ALA A 132 -9.24 -16.36 4.00
CA ALA A 132 -8.78 -16.70 5.35
C ALA A 132 -9.65 -16.00 6.42
N PHE A 133 -9.96 -14.73 6.25
CA PHE A 133 -10.78 -14.02 7.23
C PHE A 133 -12.25 -14.48 7.22
N ASN A 134 -12.75 -14.93 6.08
CA ASN A 134 -14.06 -15.61 6.00
C ASN A 134 -14.06 -16.92 6.79
N VAL A 135 -12.99 -17.70 6.75
CA VAL A 135 -12.85 -18.93 7.56
C VAL A 135 -12.84 -18.60 9.06
N ILE A 136 -12.17 -17.51 9.47
CA ILE A 136 -11.99 -17.13 10.87
C ILE A 136 -13.28 -16.60 11.50
N VAL A 137 -13.92 -15.60 10.87
CA VAL A 137 -15.06 -14.85 11.45
C VAL A 137 -16.31 -14.87 10.57
N GLY A 138 -16.31 -15.69 9.51
CA GLY A 138 -17.43 -15.82 8.58
C GLY A 138 -17.56 -14.64 7.61
N PRO A 139 -18.74 -14.47 6.96
CA PRO A 139 -18.95 -13.48 5.91
C PRO A 139 -18.64 -12.05 6.32
N ILE A 140 -18.73 -11.71 7.60
CA ILE A 140 -18.39 -10.36 8.10
C ILE A 140 -16.90 -10.07 7.85
N GLY A 141 -16.00 -11.04 8.09
CA GLY A 141 -14.57 -10.90 7.82
C GLY A 141 -14.29 -10.64 6.35
N MET A 142 -14.93 -11.37 5.46
CA MET A 142 -14.88 -11.18 4.02
C MET A 142 -15.24 -9.73 3.62
N TYR A 143 -16.35 -9.19 4.13
CA TYR A 143 -16.77 -7.83 3.81
C TYR A 143 -15.81 -6.76 4.39
N VAL A 144 -15.29 -6.98 5.59
CA VAL A 144 -14.30 -6.06 6.20
C VAL A 144 -13.06 -5.93 5.32
N VAL A 145 -12.52 -7.05 4.83
CA VAL A 145 -11.36 -7.05 3.92
C VAL A 145 -11.73 -6.44 2.57
N LEU A 146 -12.91 -6.76 2.02
CA LEU A 146 -13.37 -6.20 0.75
C LEU A 146 -13.45 -4.67 0.81
N VAL A 147 -14.08 -4.11 1.83
CA VAL A 147 -14.19 -2.66 2.04
C VAL A 147 -12.80 -2.04 2.21
N GLY A 148 -11.91 -2.67 3.00
CA GLY A 148 -10.52 -2.23 3.15
C GLY A 148 -9.77 -2.20 1.82
N THR A 149 -9.96 -3.20 0.97
CA THR A 149 -9.37 -3.29 -0.36
C THR A 149 -9.87 -2.16 -1.27
N LEU A 150 -11.18 -1.88 -1.30
CA LEU A 150 -11.76 -0.79 -2.08
C LEU A 150 -11.23 0.57 -1.63
N ILE A 151 -11.12 0.81 -0.32
CA ILE A 151 -10.52 2.02 0.24
C ILE A 151 -9.04 2.13 -0.15
N SER A 152 -8.30 1.03 -0.10
CA SER A 152 -6.88 0.99 -0.49
C SER A 152 -6.68 1.33 -1.96
N MET A 153 -7.51 0.76 -2.85
CA MET A 153 -7.47 1.09 -4.29
C MET A 153 -7.81 2.57 -4.56
N GLY A 154 -8.81 3.11 -3.86
CA GLY A 154 -9.12 4.53 -3.90
C GLY A 154 -7.97 5.40 -3.40
N GLY A 155 -7.27 4.94 -2.36
CA GLY A 155 -6.11 5.61 -1.78
C GLY A 155 -4.90 5.68 -2.70
N ILE A 156 -4.65 4.64 -3.50
CA ILE A 156 -3.60 4.67 -4.52
C ILE A 156 -3.88 5.77 -5.55
N ASN A 157 -5.10 5.80 -6.09
CA ASN A 157 -5.49 6.86 -7.04
C ASN A 157 -5.40 8.27 -6.43
N PHE A 158 -5.71 8.41 -5.13
CA PHE A 158 -5.57 9.68 -4.43
C PHE A 158 -4.10 10.09 -4.30
N ALA A 159 -3.23 9.16 -3.95
CA ALA A 159 -1.79 9.40 -3.85
C ALA A 159 -1.19 9.79 -5.20
N GLU A 160 -1.53 9.09 -6.28
CA GLU A 160 -1.10 9.44 -7.64
C GLU A 160 -1.56 10.84 -8.07
N ALA A 161 -2.82 11.20 -7.80
CA ALA A 161 -3.33 12.54 -8.07
C ALA A 161 -2.61 13.64 -7.26
N TYR A 162 -1.99 13.28 -6.13
CA TYR A 162 -1.17 14.18 -5.32
C TYR A 162 0.26 14.29 -5.86
N TYR A 163 0.89 13.18 -6.22
CA TYR A 163 2.31 13.14 -6.58
C TYR A 163 2.58 13.53 -8.03
N ALA A 164 1.79 13.03 -8.99
CA ALA A 164 2.05 13.25 -10.41
C ALA A 164 2.13 14.73 -10.80
N PRO A 165 1.21 15.63 -10.37
CA PRO A 165 1.34 17.04 -10.65
C PRO A 165 2.59 17.70 -10.05
N ARG A 166 3.03 17.24 -8.87
CA ARG A 166 4.23 17.78 -8.21
C ARG A 166 5.50 17.43 -8.96
N VAL A 167 5.61 16.18 -9.44
CA VAL A 167 6.73 15.77 -10.29
C VAL A 167 6.77 16.62 -11.57
N ALA A 168 5.63 16.79 -12.24
CA ALA A 168 5.55 17.61 -13.45
C ALA A 168 5.94 19.09 -13.18
N THR A 169 5.53 19.62 -12.03
CA THR A 169 5.88 20.99 -11.62
C THR A 169 7.37 21.12 -11.35
N SER A 170 7.98 20.19 -10.62
CA SER A 170 9.42 20.18 -10.36
C SER A 170 10.24 20.09 -11.65
N MET A 171 9.84 19.22 -12.58
CA MET A 171 10.48 19.12 -13.89
C MET A 171 10.32 20.43 -14.71
N ALA A 172 9.22 21.15 -14.57
CA ALA A 172 9.02 22.44 -15.22
C ALA A 172 9.86 23.54 -14.57
N GLU A 173 10.06 23.52 -13.26
CA GLU A 173 10.94 24.43 -12.50
C GLU A 173 12.41 24.21 -12.92
N ASP A 174 12.80 22.97 -13.21
CA ASP A 174 14.14 22.60 -13.73
C ASP A 174 14.30 22.85 -15.25
N GLY A 175 13.28 23.38 -15.93
CA GLY A 175 13.33 23.70 -17.36
C GLY A 175 13.15 22.51 -18.30
N MET A 176 12.81 21.31 -17.78
CA MET A 176 12.57 20.11 -18.57
C MET A 176 11.18 20.05 -19.19
N LEU A 177 10.21 20.81 -18.64
CA LEU A 177 8.84 20.92 -19.12
C LEU A 177 8.45 22.39 -19.31
N PRO A 178 7.36 22.69 -20.06
CA PRO A 178 6.87 24.04 -20.23
C PRO A 178 6.63 24.77 -18.90
N SER A 179 7.12 26.00 -18.78
CA SER A 179 7.06 26.80 -17.56
C SER A 179 5.63 27.08 -17.05
N ALA A 180 4.61 26.91 -17.90
CA ALA A 180 3.20 26.98 -17.49
C ALA A 180 2.85 25.96 -16.41
N LEU A 181 3.46 24.76 -16.42
CA LEU A 181 3.25 23.69 -15.45
C LEU A 181 3.88 23.99 -14.07
N ALA A 182 4.82 24.94 -13.99
CA ALA A 182 5.42 25.38 -12.73
C ALA A 182 4.49 26.25 -11.87
N LYS A 183 3.33 26.66 -12.41
CA LYS A 183 2.40 27.56 -11.71
C LYS A 183 1.72 26.87 -10.54
N ARG A 184 1.81 27.49 -9.36
CA ARG A 184 1.15 27.06 -8.12
C ARG A 184 0.05 28.04 -7.71
N ASN A 185 -1.00 27.57 -7.06
CA ASN A 185 -2.07 28.41 -6.52
C ASN A 185 -1.70 28.97 -5.13
N ARG A 186 -2.62 29.75 -4.52
CA ARG A 186 -2.46 30.34 -3.18
C ARG A 186 -2.24 29.29 -2.06
N TYR A 187 -2.56 28.04 -2.31
CA TYR A 187 -2.38 26.91 -1.39
C TYR A 187 -1.12 26.09 -1.68
N ASN A 188 -0.22 26.63 -2.51
CA ASN A 188 0.99 25.96 -2.98
C ASN A 188 0.73 24.63 -3.72
N ALA A 189 -0.46 24.48 -4.32
CA ALA A 189 -0.81 23.33 -5.13
C ALA A 189 -0.60 23.63 -6.63
N PRO A 190 -0.05 22.67 -7.41
CA PRO A 190 0.18 22.81 -8.85
C PRO A 190 -1.14 22.66 -9.62
N TYR A 191 -1.85 23.76 -9.84
CA TYR A 191 -3.19 23.72 -10.44
C TYR A 191 -3.21 23.59 -11.97
N VAL A 192 -2.10 23.86 -12.64
CA VAL A 192 -1.99 23.71 -14.11
C VAL A 192 -1.53 22.30 -14.48
N ALA A 193 -0.72 21.67 -13.61
CA ALA A 193 -0.22 20.30 -13.82
C ALA A 193 -1.21 19.24 -13.33
N ALA A 194 -2.17 19.61 -12.49
CA ALA A 194 -3.21 18.73 -11.94
C ALA A 194 -4.39 18.57 -12.91
#